data_71c31d42e9e4956fae2c0f960517bd3f
#
_entry.id   71c31d42e9e4956fae2c0f960517bd3f
#
_cell.length_a   1.000
_cell.length_b   1.000
_cell.length_c   1.000
_cell.angle_alpha   90.00
_cell.angle_beta   90.00
_cell.angle_gamma   90.00
#
_symmetry.space_group_name_H-M   'P 1'
#
loop_
_entity.id
_entity.type
_entity.pdbx_description
1 polymer ?
#
loop_
_entity_poly.entity_id
_entity_poly.type
_entity_poly.pdbx_seq_one_letter_code
_entity_poly.pdbx_strand_id
1 'polypeptide(L)'
;MIELRNPENVLIEIEKGELLAKVAEFKKKNNRLCQICAAYVNEKFELSYSFVDDETNLMSNIRLVVDPSEEVPSVTEIVPDALFYENEMKELFGVKIQNISLDFQDKLYRIAAVHPFGPQGPMGVSDGAEAATPENTVVAKVQAAKAAVVKADVKPADDKGGK
;
A
#
# COMPACT_ATOMS: atom_id res chain seq x y z
N MET A 1 40.43 4.53 13.30
CA MET A 1 39.22 5.36 13.13
C MET A 1 38.53 4.81 11.90
N ILE A 2 37.39 4.16 12.04
CA ILE A 2 36.62 3.63 10.90
C ILE A 2 35.94 4.86 10.27
N GLU A 3 36.34 5.25 9.09
CA GLU A 3 35.67 6.29 8.33
C GLU A 3 34.34 5.71 7.85
N LEU A 4 33.24 6.14 8.46
CA LEU A 4 31.90 5.79 7.99
C LEU A 4 31.68 6.50 6.65
N ARG A 5 31.96 5.79 5.56
CA ARG A 5 31.56 6.25 4.23
C ARG A 5 30.06 6.05 4.11
N ASN A 6 29.37 7.13 3.82
CA ASN A 6 27.95 7.09 3.43
C ASN A 6 27.92 7.36 1.92
N PRO A 7 28.00 6.31 1.08
CA PRO A 7 27.98 6.47 -0.37
C PRO A 7 26.63 7.05 -0.81
N GLU A 8 26.64 7.78 -1.92
CA GLU A 8 25.41 8.29 -2.50
C GLU A 8 24.52 7.13 -2.96
N ASN A 9 23.21 7.24 -2.68
CA ASN A 9 22.23 6.27 -3.15
C ASN A 9 22.09 6.34 -4.67
N VAL A 10 22.01 5.19 -5.32
CA VAL A 10 21.80 5.08 -6.77
C VAL A 10 20.32 4.86 -7.05
N LEU A 11 19.75 5.67 -7.93
CA LEU A 11 18.40 5.44 -8.46
C LEU A 11 18.50 4.93 -9.90
N ILE A 12 17.83 3.81 -10.18
CA ILE A 12 17.81 3.14 -11.48
C ILE A 12 16.36 3.03 -11.91
N GLU A 13 15.96 3.85 -12.85
CA GLU A 13 14.63 3.76 -13.45
C GLU A 13 14.62 2.67 -14.52
N ILE A 14 13.60 1.81 -14.50
CA ILE A 14 13.48 0.67 -15.41
C ILE A 14 12.04 0.54 -15.93
N GLU A 15 11.90 -0.15 -17.05
CA GLU A 15 10.62 -0.61 -17.55
C GLU A 15 10.15 -1.87 -16.79
N LYS A 16 8.84 -2.09 -16.73
CA LYS A 16 8.23 -3.25 -16.05
C LYS A 16 8.83 -4.60 -16.51
N GLY A 17 9.08 -4.74 -17.80
CA GLY A 17 9.65 -5.97 -18.38
C GLY A 17 11.07 -6.29 -17.92
N GLU A 18 11.80 -5.32 -17.39
CA GLU A 18 13.18 -5.47 -16.93
C GLU A 18 13.28 -5.86 -15.45
N LEU A 19 12.17 -5.77 -14.68
CA LEU A 19 12.16 -5.95 -13.23
C LEU A 19 12.82 -7.26 -12.79
N LEU A 20 12.37 -8.40 -13.31
CA LEU A 20 12.89 -9.71 -12.90
C LEU A 20 14.38 -9.87 -13.22
N ALA A 21 14.79 -9.43 -14.41
CA ALA A 21 16.20 -9.49 -14.82
C ALA A 21 17.08 -8.62 -13.90
N LYS A 22 16.61 -7.42 -13.56
CA LYS A 22 17.34 -6.49 -12.70
C LYS A 22 17.45 -7.00 -11.25
N VAL A 23 16.36 -7.53 -10.70
CA VAL A 23 16.36 -8.16 -9.36
C VAL A 23 17.29 -9.37 -9.32
N ALA A 24 17.27 -10.21 -10.36
CA ALA A 24 18.19 -11.35 -10.46
C ALA A 24 19.66 -10.91 -10.55
N GLU A 25 19.96 -9.79 -11.22
CA GLU A 25 21.31 -9.20 -11.24
C GLU A 25 21.79 -8.83 -9.83
N PHE A 26 20.95 -8.11 -9.05
CA PHE A 26 21.29 -7.74 -7.68
C PHE A 26 21.44 -8.97 -6.78
N LYS A 27 20.59 -9.97 -6.93
CA LYS A 27 20.72 -11.23 -6.17
C LYS A 27 22.03 -11.96 -6.47
N LYS A 28 22.46 -12.00 -7.74
CA LYS A 28 23.76 -12.59 -8.14
C LYS A 28 24.97 -11.85 -7.55
N LYS A 29 24.85 -10.54 -7.32
CA LYS A 29 25.86 -9.71 -6.67
C LYS A 29 25.84 -9.82 -5.14
N ASN A 30 25.02 -10.70 -4.57
CA ASN A 30 24.76 -10.83 -3.13
C ASN A 30 24.24 -9.55 -2.47
N ASN A 31 23.63 -8.65 -3.22
CA ASN A 31 22.97 -7.49 -2.64
C ASN A 31 21.73 -7.93 -1.86
N ARG A 32 21.57 -7.40 -0.65
CA ARG A 32 20.46 -7.70 0.23
C ARG A 32 19.27 -6.77 -0.09
N LEU A 33 18.08 -7.34 -0.21
CA LEU A 33 16.84 -6.56 -0.26
C LEU A 33 16.62 -5.88 1.10
N CYS A 34 16.43 -4.57 1.10
CA CYS A 34 16.15 -3.78 2.29
C CYS A 34 14.69 -3.41 2.41
N GLN A 35 14.09 -3.03 1.30
CA GLN A 35 12.71 -2.54 1.28
C GLN A 35 12.12 -2.63 -0.12
N ILE A 36 10.80 -2.86 -0.18
CA ILE A 36 9.99 -2.56 -1.35
C ILE A 36 8.87 -1.63 -0.88
N CYS A 37 8.59 -0.58 -1.64
CA CYS A 37 7.49 0.32 -1.33
C CYS A 37 6.77 0.78 -2.60
N ALA A 38 5.50 1.11 -2.43
CA ALA A 38 4.68 1.75 -3.44
C ALA A 38 4.34 3.19 -3.02
N ALA A 39 4.17 4.06 -4.00
CA ALA A 39 3.55 5.36 -3.84
C ALA A 39 2.56 5.57 -4.98
N TYR A 40 1.44 6.25 -4.71
CA TYR A 40 0.49 6.64 -5.75
C TYR A 40 0.67 8.12 -6.01
N VAL A 41 1.25 8.46 -7.16
CA VAL A 41 1.66 9.82 -7.55
C VAL A 41 1.28 10.05 -9.01
N ASN A 42 0.68 11.20 -9.32
CA ASN A 42 0.29 11.57 -10.68
C ASN A 42 -0.51 10.46 -11.40
N GLU A 43 -1.48 9.88 -10.71
CA GLU A 43 -2.36 8.81 -11.21
C GLU A 43 -1.65 7.50 -11.60
N LYS A 44 -0.39 7.33 -11.16
CA LYS A 44 0.41 6.11 -11.39
C LYS A 44 0.97 5.57 -10.10
N PHE A 45 1.31 4.29 -10.09
CA PHE A 45 2.12 3.71 -9.03
C PHE A 45 3.60 3.86 -9.34
N GLU A 46 4.35 4.44 -8.40
CA GLU A 46 5.80 4.37 -8.36
C GLU A 46 6.20 3.25 -7.39
N LEU A 47 6.79 2.20 -7.92
CA LEU A 47 7.26 1.05 -7.13
C LEU A 47 8.77 1.14 -7.02
N SER A 48 9.28 1.08 -5.79
CA SER A 48 10.72 1.17 -5.50
C SER A 48 11.19 -0.07 -4.77
N TYR A 49 12.23 -0.70 -5.31
CA TYR A 49 12.90 -1.89 -4.75
C TYR A 49 14.32 -1.49 -4.35
N SER A 50 14.62 -1.53 -3.06
CA SER A 50 15.88 -1.05 -2.50
C SER A 50 16.79 -2.22 -2.13
N PHE A 51 17.97 -2.25 -2.71
CA PHE A 51 19.00 -3.24 -2.45
C PHE A 51 20.24 -2.57 -1.87
N VAL A 52 20.93 -3.25 -0.97
CA VAL A 52 22.20 -2.80 -0.38
C VAL A 52 23.29 -3.84 -0.63
N ASP A 53 24.44 -3.35 -1.02
CA ASP A 53 25.68 -4.09 -1.00
C ASP A 53 26.29 -3.95 0.41
N ASP A 54 26.35 -5.05 1.15
CA ASP A 54 26.83 -5.06 2.55
C ASP A 54 28.32 -4.84 2.69
N GLU A 55 29.12 -4.95 1.61
CA GLU A 55 30.56 -4.65 1.63
C GLU A 55 30.84 -3.15 1.47
N THR A 56 30.13 -2.50 0.57
CA THR A 56 30.34 -1.08 0.25
C THR A 56 29.35 -0.15 0.95
N ASN A 57 28.27 -0.69 1.53
CA ASN A 57 27.10 0.05 2.04
C ASN A 57 26.41 0.91 0.97
N LEU A 58 26.59 0.58 -0.30
CA LEU A 58 25.93 1.29 -1.41
C LEU A 58 24.48 0.80 -1.51
N MET A 59 23.53 1.73 -1.40
CA MET A 59 22.13 1.47 -1.65
C MET A 59 21.79 1.77 -3.11
N SER A 60 21.18 0.80 -3.77
CA SER A 60 20.63 0.92 -5.11
C SER A 60 19.13 0.76 -5.10
N ASN A 61 18.41 1.73 -5.63
CA ASN A 61 16.95 1.72 -5.71
C ASN A 61 16.57 1.50 -7.18
N ILE A 62 15.86 0.42 -7.43
CA ILE A 62 15.18 0.19 -8.70
C ILE A 62 13.82 0.86 -8.61
N ARG A 63 13.47 1.70 -9.56
CA ARG A 63 12.15 2.33 -9.66
C ARG A 63 11.49 1.99 -10.97
N LEU A 64 10.24 1.58 -10.88
CA LEU A 64 9.37 1.46 -12.04
C LEU A 64 8.06 2.22 -11.79
N VAL A 65 7.52 2.78 -12.87
CA VAL A 65 6.25 3.51 -12.86
C VAL A 65 5.26 2.72 -13.69
N VAL A 66 4.12 2.38 -13.09
CA VAL A 66 3.08 1.56 -13.74
C VAL A 66 1.70 2.19 -13.58
N ASP A 67 0.84 1.95 -14.55
CA ASP A 67 -0.55 2.35 -14.44
C ASP A 67 -1.31 1.43 -13.45
N PRO A 68 -2.34 1.92 -12.73
CA PRO A 68 -3.09 1.11 -11.76
C PRO A 68 -3.81 -0.11 -12.38
N SER A 69 -4.01 -0.10 -13.70
CA SER A 69 -4.57 -1.22 -14.45
C SER A 69 -3.56 -2.32 -14.75
N GLU A 70 -2.27 -2.01 -14.74
CA GLU A 70 -1.20 -2.93 -15.12
C GLU A 70 -0.89 -3.93 -14.01
N GLU A 71 -0.44 -5.10 -14.44
CA GLU A 71 0.02 -6.17 -13.58
C GLU A 71 1.54 -6.20 -13.54
N VAL A 72 2.10 -6.38 -12.34
CA VAL A 72 3.55 -6.43 -12.08
C VAL A 72 3.94 -7.85 -11.68
N PRO A 73 4.97 -8.45 -12.26
CA PRO A 73 5.42 -9.77 -11.86
C PRO A 73 6.02 -9.74 -10.44
N SER A 74 5.68 -10.74 -9.62
CA SER A 74 6.28 -10.92 -8.30
C SER A 74 7.77 -11.25 -8.40
N VAL A 75 8.55 -10.74 -7.45
CA VAL A 75 9.98 -11.09 -7.32
C VAL A 75 10.24 -12.12 -6.21
N THR A 76 9.19 -12.65 -5.57
CA THR A 76 9.31 -13.58 -4.42
C THR A 76 10.05 -14.87 -4.74
N GLU A 77 9.98 -15.36 -5.98
CA GLU A 77 10.73 -16.55 -6.41
C GLU A 77 12.25 -16.29 -6.50
N ILE A 78 12.67 -15.04 -6.71
CA ILE A 78 14.08 -14.65 -6.77
C ILE A 78 14.58 -14.21 -5.39
N VAL A 79 13.74 -13.43 -4.68
CA VAL A 79 14.03 -12.86 -3.37
C VAL A 79 12.85 -13.12 -2.43
N PRO A 80 12.87 -14.22 -1.66
CA PRO A 80 11.76 -14.58 -0.76
C PRO A 80 11.39 -13.51 0.26
N ASP A 81 12.34 -12.67 0.66
CA ASP A 81 12.14 -11.57 1.60
C ASP A 81 11.14 -10.52 1.08
N ALA A 82 10.87 -10.50 -0.23
CA ALA A 82 9.88 -9.63 -0.86
C ALA A 82 8.44 -9.97 -0.47
N LEU A 83 8.17 -11.16 0.07
CA LEU A 83 6.84 -11.70 0.33
C LEU A 83 5.92 -10.75 1.08
N PHE A 84 6.40 -10.20 2.19
CA PHE A 84 5.59 -9.31 3.02
C PHE A 84 5.36 -7.95 2.35
N TYR A 85 6.39 -7.41 1.72
CA TYR A 85 6.32 -6.14 1.01
C TYR A 85 5.35 -6.16 -0.17
N GLU A 86 5.37 -7.24 -0.96
CA GLU A 86 4.45 -7.38 -2.09
C GLU A 86 3.00 -7.54 -1.64
N ASN A 87 2.74 -8.33 -0.59
CA ASN A 87 1.41 -8.43 0.00
C ASN A 87 0.96 -7.08 0.59
N GLU A 88 1.87 -6.31 1.20
CA GLU A 88 1.59 -4.97 1.70
C GLU A 88 1.21 -4.00 0.57
N MET A 89 1.99 -3.96 -0.51
CA MET A 89 1.67 -3.11 -1.67
C MET A 89 0.31 -3.48 -2.28
N LYS A 90 0.01 -4.77 -2.36
CA LYS A 90 -1.27 -5.26 -2.86
C LYS A 90 -2.42 -4.79 -1.95
N GLU A 91 -2.32 -5.01 -0.64
CA GLU A 91 -3.39 -4.71 0.32
C GLU A 91 -3.58 -3.21 0.56
N LEU A 92 -2.49 -2.45 0.70
CA LEU A 92 -2.58 -1.03 1.05
C LEU A 92 -2.80 -0.12 -0.16
N PHE A 93 -2.21 -0.44 -1.31
CA PHE A 93 -2.26 0.40 -2.50
C PHE A 93 -3.17 -0.15 -3.61
N GLY A 94 -3.43 -1.46 -3.61
CA GLY A 94 -4.15 -2.12 -4.70
C GLY A 94 -3.29 -2.40 -5.92
N VAL A 95 -1.97 -2.49 -5.75
CA VAL A 95 -1.04 -2.89 -6.83
C VAL A 95 -1.35 -4.32 -7.26
N LYS A 96 -1.53 -4.55 -8.55
CA LYS A 96 -1.81 -5.88 -9.10
C LYS A 96 -0.50 -6.64 -9.28
N ILE A 97 -0.20 -7.56 -8.37
CA ILE A 97 1.02 -8.37 -8.42
C ILE A 97 0.66 -9.80 -8.80
N GLN A 98 1.32 -10.31 -9.85
CA GLN A 98 1.12 -11.66 -10.35
C GLN A 98 2.15 -12.63 -9.78
N ASN A 99 1.70 -13.87 -9.50
CA ASN A 99 2.56 -14.99 -9.10
C ASN A 99 3.33 -14.75 -7.79
N ILE A 100 2.70 -14.11 -6.81
CA ILE A 100 3.25 -14.07 -5.44
C ILE A 100 3.29 -15.52 -4.92
N SER A 101 4.43 -15.93 -4.36
CA SER A 101 4.63 -17.31 -3.86
C SER A 101 3.62 -17.69 -2.77
N LEU A 102 3.17 -16.72 -1.96
CA LEU A 102 2.10 -16.87 -0.98
C LEU A 102 1.28 -15.58 -0.91
N ASP A 103 0.05 -15.62 -1.42
CA ASP A 103 -0.89 -14.51 -1.38
C ASP A 103 -1.73 -14.56 -0.09
N PHE A 104 -1.64 -13.51 0.73
CA PHE A 104 -2.44 -13.38 1.96
C PHE A 104 -3.88 -12.91 1.72
N GLN A 105 -4.27 -12.68 0.46
CA GLN A 105 -5.64 -12.31 0.07
C GLN A 105 -6.14 -11.06 0.82
N ASP A 106 -5.29 -10.03 0.83
CA ASP A 106 -5.56 -8.74 1.49
C ASP A 106 -5.93 -8.88 2.99
N LYS A 107 -5.22 -9.78 3.69
CA LYS A 107 -5.42 -10.07 5.13
C LYS A 107 -4.13 -9.99 5.92
N LEU A 108 -3.13 -9.24 5.44
CA LEU A 108 -1.90 -8.98 6.17
C LEU A 108 -2.17 -8.06 7.36
N TYR A 109 -3.02 -7.06 7.17
CA TYR A 109 -3.39 -6.08 8.18
C TYR A 109 -4.86 -6.18 8.60
N ARG A 110 -5.18 -5.70 9.80
CA ARG A 110 -6.56 -5.54 10.28
C ARG A 110 -7.02 -4.10 10.02
N ILE A 111 -7.34 -3.81 8.78
CA ILE A 111 -7.81 -2.50 8.34
C ILE A 111 -9.23 -2.60 7.82
N ALA A 112 -10.02 -1.53 7.99
CA ALA A 112 -11.40 -1.47 7.52
C ALA A 112 -11.51 -0.90 6.10
N ALA A 113 -10.52 -0.11 5.67
CA ALA A 113 -10.51 0.50 4.35
C ALA A 113 -9.85 -0.43 3.34
N VAL A 114 -10.43 -0.55 2.16
CA VAL A 114 -9.83 -1.26 1.02
C VAL A 114 -8.87 -0.32 0.33
N HIS A 115 -7.62 -0.73 0.12
CA HIS A 115 -6.56 0.01 -0.55
C HIS A 115 -6.46 1.48 -0.10
N PRO A 116 -6.22 1.75 1.21
CA PRO A 116 -6.33 3.10 1.77
C PRO A 116 -5.39 4.13 1.14
N PHE A 117 -4.28 3.69 0.56
CA PHE A 117 -3.28 4.55 -0.12
C PHE A 117 -3.35 4.45 -1.65
N GLY A 118 -4.29 3.68 -2.18
CA GLY A 118 -4.50 3.50 -3.61
C GLY A 118 -5.39 4.60 -4.21
N PRO A 119 -5.65 4.51 -5.53
CA PRO A 119 -6.41 5.51 -6.30
C PRO A 119 -7.80 5.84 -5.75
N GLN A 120 -8.44 4.90 -5.07
CA GLN A 120 -9.79 5.04 -4.51
C GLN A 120 -9.80 5.07 -2.98
N GLY A 121 -8.63 5.07 -2.37
CA GLY A 121 -8.49 5.08 -0.92
C GLY A 121 -8.64 6.48 -0.33
N PRO A 122 -9.02 6.58 0.96
CA PRO A 122 -9.22 7.87 1.63
C PRO A 122 -7.93 8.71 1.77
N MET A 123 -6.77 8.10 1.55
CA MET A 123 -5.46 8.78 1.60
C MET A 123 -4.77 8.86 0.24
N GLY A 124 -5.39 8.29 -0.83
CA GLY A 124 -4.88 8.33 -2.19
C GLY A 124 -5.24 9.62 -2.94
N VAL A 125 -5.33 10.76 -2.23
CA VAL A 125 -5.67 12.05 -2.83
C VAL A 125 -4.46 12.55 -3.61
N SER A 126 -4.57 12.57 -4.94
CA SER A 126 -3.69 13.38 -5.78
C SER A 126 -3.88 14.86 -5.41
N ASP A 127 -2.78 15.61 -5.30
CA ASP A 127 -2.82 17.06 -5.11
C ASP A 127 -3.68 17.72 -6.19
N GLY A 128 -4.93 18.00 -5.86
CA GLY A 128 -5.88 18.66 -6.80
C GLY A 128 -7.35 18.22 -6.73
N ALA A 129 -7.69 17.17 -5.98
CA ALA A 129 -9.09 16.80 -5.77
C ALA A 129 -9.59 17.35 -4.42
N GLU A 130 -10.71 18.08 -4.45
CA GLU A 130 -11.40 18.60 -3.26
C GLU A 130 -11.53 17.53 -2.16
N ALA A 131 -11.22 17.94 -0.95
CA ALA A 131 -11.36 17.13 0.26
C ALA A 131 -12.71 16.39 0.25
N ALA A 132 -12.66 15.06 0.32
CA ALA A 132 -13.86 14.24 0.46
C ALA A 132 -14.69 14.77 1.63
N THR A 133 -15.92 15.15 1.35
CA THR A 133 -16.88 15.64 2.34
C THR A 133 -17.02 14.63 3.47
N PRO A 134 -17.15 15.07 4.73
CA PRO A 134 -17.14 14.22 5.93
C PRO A 134 -18.30 13.20 6.01
N GLU A 135 -19.15 13.12 4.99
CA GLU A 135 -20.31 12.22 4.94
C GLU A 135 -19.98 10.75 4.70
N ASN A 136 -18.76 10.43 4.26
CA ASN A 136 -18.34 9.04 3.95
C ASN A 136 -17.41 8.40 4.98
N THR A 137 -17.10 9.07 6.06
CA THR A 137 -16.25 8.51 7.10
C THR A 137 -17.06 7.51 7.95
N VAL A 138 -16.43 6.40 8.33
CA VAL A 138 -17.03 5.36 9.20
C VAL A 138 -17.63 5.97 10.47
N VAL A 139 -17.06 7.07 10.97
CA VAL A 139 -17.54 7.84 12.13
C VAL A 139 -18.92 8.45 11.85
N ALA A 140 -19.16 9.00 10.65
CA ALA A 140 -20.47 9.55 10.28
C ALA A 140 -21.54 8.46 10.17
N LYS A 141 -21.18 7.28 9.66
CA LYS A 141 -22.11 6.11 9.61
C LYS A 141 -22.45 5.59 11.01
N VAL A 142 -21.47 5.57 11.93
CA VAL A 142 -21.69 5.15 13.32
C VAL A 142 -22.54 6.18 14.08
N GLN A 143 -22.36 7.46 13.85
CA GLN A 143 -23.17 8.51 14.45
C GLN A 143 -24.61 8.53 13.90
N ALA A 144 -24.78 8.32 12.60
CA ALA A 144 -26.10 8.19 12.00
C ALA A 144 -26.87 6.96 12.52
N ALA A 145 -26.19 5.81 12.69
CA ALA A 145 -26.78 4.61 13.28
C ALA A 145 -27.18 4.82 14.75
N LYS A 146 -26.36 5.51 15.56
CA LYS A 146 -26.69 5.84 16.94
C LYS A 146 -27.88 6.81 17.04
N ALA A 147 -27.98 7.78 16.14
CA ALA A 147 -29.11 8.73 16.11
C ALA A 147 -30.42 8.04 15.68
N ALA A 148 -30.39 7.01 14.86
CA ALA A 148 -31.54 6.21 14.46
C ALA A 148 -32.06 5.34 15.61
N VAL A 149 -31.17 4.77 16.42
CA VAL A 149 -31.54 3.95 17.58
C VAL A 149 -32.20 4.80 18.68
N VAL A 150 -31.71 6.02 18.93
CA VAL A 150 -32.26 6.92 19.95
C VAL A 150 -33.68 7.42 19.58
N LYS A 151 -34.02 7.51 18.30
CA LYS A 151 -35.36 7.89 17.83
C LYS A 151 -36.39 6.77 17.90
N ALA A 152 -35.97 5.51 18.02
CA ALA A 152 -36.89 4.36 18.10
C ALA A 152 -37.43 4.08 19.51
N ASP A 153 -36.79 4.60 20.55
CA ASP A 153 -37.15 4.33 21.95
C ASP A 153 -38.08 5.36 22.60
N VAL A 154 -38.55 6.38 21.85
CA VAL A 154 -39.51 7.35 22.35
C VAL A 154 -40.87 7.15 21.69
N LYS A 155 -41.59 6.12 22.18
CA LYS A 155 -43.02 5.98 21.90
C LYS A 155 -43.79 6.55 23.11
N PRO A 156 -44.65 7.56 22.93
CA PRO A 156 -45.41 8.10 24.04
C PRO A 156 -46.43 7.09 24.54
N ALA A 157 -46.46 6.90 25.83
CA ALA A 157 -47.50 6.12 26.50
C ALA A 157 -48.84 6.86 26.38
N ASP A 158 -49.81 6.27 25.71
CA ASP A 158 -51.19 6.73 25.69
C ASP A 158 -51.80 6.57 27.08
N ASP A 159 -52.08 7.70 27.69
CA ASP A 159 -52.95 7.86 28.84
C ASP A 159 -54.40 7.53 28.43
N LYS A 160 -54.99 6.46 28.92
CA LYS A 160 -56.43 6.24 28.97
C LYS A 160 -56.88 6.27 30.40
N GLY A 161 -57.20 7.49 30.81
CA GLY A 161 -58.01 7.70 31.97
C GLY A 161 -59.46 7.35 31.74
N GLY A 162 -60.12 6.90 32.76
CA GLY A 162 -61.44 7.30 32.99
C GLY A 162 -62.58 6.30 33.14
N LYS A 163 -63.14 6.26 34.22
CA LYS A 163 -64.47 5.88 34.73
C LYS A 163 -64.61 4.47 35.20
#